data_9148b4ee6b6267cc8a2e084b74f96a35
#
_entry.id   9148b4ee6b6267cc8a2e084b74f96a35
#
_cell.length_a   1.000
_cell.length_b   1.000
_cell.length_c   1.000
_cell.angle_alpha   90.00
_cell.angle_beta   90.00
_cell.angle_gamma   90.00
#
_symmetry.space_group_name_H-M   'P 1'
#
loop_
_entity.id
_entity.type
_entity.pdbx_description
1 polymer ?
#
loop_
_entity_poly.entity_id
_entity_poly.type
_entity_poly.pdbx_seq_one_letter_code
_entity_poly.pdbx_strand_id
1 'polypeptide(L)'
;KDKAASAETRGQLYMWMKEVIEITQPKIFIAENVKGLVNLDNVKEIIQNDFSSANGNGYIVLDPQILHSADFGVPQSRERVFFIGIKKSALNKSALAELRKEKILEAYNPYPIPTHSYTVEGEDLKHFVQLKDVFKHLDEPETAKDVSQKFYSKAKFMGKHCQGQTEIKLSSISPTIRSEHHGNIEFRRLSKENGGQIESELKKGLKERRLTVRECALIQTFPPDYDFVIEKKNGKKGSFLVSPSQAYKIIGNAVPPLLAYNLAKRIEDVWDLYFLKSNDNFS
;
A
#
# COMPACT_ATOMS: atom_id res chain seq x y z
N LYS A 1 13.42 1.38 30.12
CA LYS A 1 13.67 2.79 29.74
C LYS A 1 13.73 3.01 28.22
N ASP A 2 14.16 2.00 27.43
CA ASP A 2 14.36 2.16 25.97
C ASP A 2 13.08 2.09 25.10
N LYS A 3 11.99 1.50 25.62
CA LYS A 3 10.73 1.36 24.87
C LYS A 3 9.97 2.68 24.72
N ALA A 4 9.99 3.56 25.73
CA ALA A 4 9.32 4.86 25.67
C ALA A 4 10.03 5.80 24.68
N ALA A 5 11.37 5.90 24.78
CA ALA A 5 12.19 6.69 23.85
C ALA A 5 12.04 6.24 22.40
N SER A 6 11.92 4.91 22.14
CA SER A 6 11.70 4.37 20.79
C SER A 6 10.32 4.67 20.22
N ALA A 7 9.29 4.83 21.05
CA ALA A 7 7.94 5.18 20.63
C ALA A 7 7.84 6.66 20.26
N GLU A 8 8.43 7.54 21.07
CA GLU A 8 8.51 8.98 20.83
C GLU A 8 9.29 9.28 19.52
N THR A 9 10.44 8.62 19.33
CA THR A 9 11.23 8.74 18.09
C THR A 9 10.47 8.25 16.86
N ARG A 10 9.66 7.17 16.96
CA ARG A 10 8.85 6.68 15.83
C ARG A 10 7.72 7.63 15.46
N GLY A 11 7.11 8.28 16.44
CA GLY A 11 6.06 9.27 16.21
C GLY A 11 6.57 10.50 15.43
N GLN A 12 7.87 10.77 15.47
CA GLN A 12 8.50 11.91 14.82
C GLN A 12 9.15 11.61 13.46
N LEU A 13 9.04 10.39 12.94
CA LEU A 13 9.68 10.01 11.66
C LEU A 13 9.24 10.87 10.47
N TYR A 14 8.03 11.43 10.49
CA TYR A 14 7.56 12.33 9.44
C TYR A 14 8.37 13.64 9.38
N MET A 15 9.03 14.04 10.47
CA MET A 15 9.89 15.22 10.50
C MET A 15 11.09 15.11 9.55
N TRP A 16 11.65 13.89 9.39
CA TRP A 16 12.68 13.63 8.38
C TRP A 16 12.17 13.90 6.97
N MET A 17 10.91 13.54 6.69
CA MET A 17 10.30 13.85 5.41
C MET A 17 10.13 15.36 5.23
N LYS A 18 9.74 16.10 6.29
CA LYS A 18 9.68 17.57 6.27
C LYS A 18 11.04 18.18 5.90
N GLU A 19 12.11 17.71 6.52
CA GLU A 19 13.47 18.15 6.21
C GLU A 19 13.85 17.89 4.75
N VAL A 20 13.53 16.70 4.21
CA VAL A 20 13.74 16.40 2.80
C VAL A 20 12.93 17.32 1.89
N ILE A 21 11.69 17.65 2.24
CA ILE A 21 10.86 18.61 1.51
C ILE A 21 11.51 20.01 1.52
N GLU A 22 12.06 20.43 2.64
CA GLU A 22 12.75 21.73 2.77
C GLU A 22 14.03 21.79 1.92
N ILE A 23 14.78 20.69 1.85
CA ILE A 23 16.01 20.59 1.03
C ILE A 23 15.68 20.54 -0.46
N THR A 24 14.76 19.65 -0.86
CA THR A 24 14.51 19.35 -2.28
C THR A 24 13.50 20.27 -2.94
N GLN A 25 12.64 20.89 -2.15
CA GLN A 25 11.59 21.82 -2.56
C GLN A 25 10.75 21.32 -3.75
N PRO A 26 10.17 20.11 -3.70
CA PRO A 26 9.44 19.54 -4.82
C PRO A 26 8.18 20.35 -5.13
N LYS A 27 7.72 20.34 -6.39
CA LYS A 27 6.44 20.97 -6.75
C LYS A 27 5.26 20.30 -6.06
N ILE A 28 5.31 18.95 -5.95
CA ILE A 28 4.33 18.12 -5.22
C ILE A 28 5.12 17.11 -4.38
N PHE A 29 4.63 16.83 -3.19
CA PHE A 29 5.05 15.67 -2.40
C PHE A 29 3.83 14.84 -1.97
N ILE A 30 4.06 13.55 -1.75
CA ILE A 30 3.09 12.62 -1.19
C ILE A 30 3.73 11.96 0.04
N ALA A 31 3.06 12.04 1.19
CA ALA A 31 3.44 11.30 2.39
C ALA A 31 2.37 10.25 2.71
N GLU A 32 2.80 9.02 2.98
CA GLU A 32 1.91 7.91 3.34
C GLU A 32 2.14 7.47 4.79
N ASN A 33 1.05 7.10 5.47
CA ASN A 33 1.15 6.48 6.78
C ASN A 33 -0.02 5.52 7.04
N VAL A 34 0.06 4.79 8.14
CA VAL A 34 -1.03 3.89 8.58
C VAL A 34 -2.27 4.69 8.98
N LYS A 35 -3.46 4.15 8.70
CA LYS A 35 -4.76 4.76 9.07
C LYS A 35 -4.83 5.13 10.56
N GLY A 36 -4.23 4.32 11.45
CA GLY A 36 -4.24 4.56 12.89
C GLY A 36 -3.67 5.93 13.30
N LEU A 37 -2.84 6.56 12.44
CA LEU A 37 -2.28 7.88 12.72
C LEU A 37 -3.36 8.96 12.84
N VAL A 38 -4.39 8.93 12.00
CA VAL A 38 -5.46 9.94 12.00
C VAL A 38 -6.51 9.72 13.09
N ASN A 39 -6.42 8.60 13.81
CA ASN A 39 -7.28 8.32 14.96
C ASN A 39 -6.65 8.84 16.29
N LEU A 40 -5.43 9.35 16.24
CA LEU A 40 -4.78 9.97 17.40
C LEU A 40 -5.15 11.45 17.44
N ASP A 41 -5.58 11.92 18.63
CA ASP A 41 -5.99 13.30 18.84
C ASP A 41 -4.96 14.30 18.29
N ASN A 42 -5.41 15.18 17.40
CA ASN A 42 -4.65 16.30 16.80
C ASN A 42 -3.39 15.90 15.99
N VAL A 43 -3.04 14.63 15.85
CA VAL A 43 -1.80 14.22 15.14
C VAL A 43 -1.92 14.50 13.63
N LYS A 44 -3.11 14.32 13.06
CA LYS A 44 -3.39 14.66 11.67
C LYS A 44 -3.10 16.14 11.40
N GLU A 45 -3.66 17.02 12.23
CA GLU A 45 -3.53 18.48 12.13
C GLU A 45 -2.09 18.93 12.38
N ILE A 46 -1.40 18.31 13.34
CA ILE A 46 0.01 18.60 13.62
C ILE A 46 0.86 18.30 12.39
N ILE A 47 0.75 17.11 11.80
CA ILE A 47 1.52 16.72 10.62
C ILE A 47 1.19 17.61 9.42
N GLN A 48 -0.10 17.92 9.21
CA GLN A 48 -0.53 18.80 8.13
C GLN A 48 0.05 20.20 8.27
N ASN A 49 0.06 20.75 9.48
CA ASN A 49 0.63 22.06 9.80
C ASN A 49 2.14 22.06 9.63
N ASP A 50 2.83 21.02 10.12
CA ASP A 50 4.27 20.87 9.98
C ASP A 50 4.71 20.82 8.53
N PHE A 51 4.04 20.03 7.71
CA PHE A 51 4.32 19.99 6.27
C PHE A 51 3.99 21.31 5.58
N SER A 52 2.89 21.98 5.97
CA SER A 52 2.52 23.29 5.41
C SER A 52 3.55 24.36 5.73
N SER A 53 4.17 24.28 6.92
CA SER A 53 5.18 25.24 7.40
C SER A 53 6.55 25.11 6.70
N ALA A 54 6.79 24.01 5.98
CA ALA A 54 8.02 23.82 5.25
C ALA A 54 8.32 25.00 4.31
N ASN A 55 9.57 25.44 4.25
CA ASN A 55 10.01 26.62 3.48
C ASN A 55 9.21 27.91 3.82
N GLY A 56 8.96 28.17 5.08
CA GLY A 56 8.27 29.40 5.50
C GLY A 56 6.82 29.46 5.04
N ASN A 57 6.05 28.42 5.30
CA ASN A 57 4.67 28.21 4.81
C ASN A 57 4.57 28.12 3.27
N GLY A 58 5.57 27.51 2.65
CA GLY A 58 5.71 27.40 1.20
C GLY A 58 4.76 26.41 0.53
N TYR A 59 4.01 25.58 1.30
CA TYR A 59 3.14 24.53 0.76
C TYR A 59 1.67 24.73 1.13
N ILE A 60 0.78 24.28 0.23
CA ILE A 60 -0.60 23.93 0.56
C ILE A 60 -0.60 22.43 0.78
N VAL A 61 -0.96 21.98 1.98
CA VAL A 61 -1.20 20.56 2.28
C VAL A 61 -2.70 20.36 2.37
N LEU A 62 -3.21 19.57 1.44
CA LEU A 62 -4.63 19.28 1.36
C LEU A 62 -5.11 18.43 2.53
N ASP A 63 -6.42 18.39 2.78
CA ASP A 63 -6.97 17.52 3.81
C ASP A 63 -6.62 16.06 3.51
N PRO A 64 -5.90 15.38 4.43
CA PRO A 64 -5.43 14.02 4.18
C PRO A 64 -6.57 13.04 3.97
N GLN A 65 -6.45 12.17 2.99
CA GLN A 65 -7.46 11.16 2.69
C GLN A 65 -6.98 9.75 3.05
N ILE A 66 -7.90 8.94 3.55
CA ILE A 66 -7.69 7.50 3.73
C ILE A 66 -8.11 6.83 2.43
N LEU A 67 -7.15 6.17 1.76
CA LEU A 67 -7.41 5.40 0.56
C LEU A 67 -7.45 3.91 0.90
N HIS A 68 -8.51 3.24 0.49
CA HIS A 68 -8.66 1.79 0.57
C HIS A 68 -8.15 1.17 -0.73
N SER A 69 -7.12 0.36 -0.65
CA SER A 69 -6.41 -0.15 -1.84
C SER A 69 -7.32 -0.94 -2.79
N ALA A 70 -8.34 -1.64 -2.26
CA ALA A 70 -9.27 -2.41 -3.07
C ALA A 70 -10.11 -1.54 -4.02
N ASP A 71 -10.39 -0.29 -3.64
CA ASP A 71 -11.13 0.67 -4.48
C ASP A 71 -10.36 1.06 -5.75
N PHE A 72 -9.09 0.69 -5.81
CA PHE A 72 -8.17 0.94 -6.93
C PHE A 72 -7.68 -0.35 -7.61
N GLY A 73 -8.39 -1.47 -7.42
CA GLY A 73 -8.11 -2.74 -8.09
C GLY A 73 -7.03 -3.59 -7.42
N VAL A 74 -6.53 -3.21 -6.25
CA VAL A 74 -5.61 -4.04 -5.46
C VAL A 74 -6.41 -5.13 -4.74
N PRO A 75 -6.09 -6.42 -4.89
CA PRO A 75 -6.86 -7.52 -4.28
C PRO A 75 -6.61 -7.66 -2.77
N GLN A 76 -6.64 -6.52 -2.04
CA GLN A 76 -6.30 -6.46 -0.62
C GLN A 76 -7.08 -5.36 0.11
N SER A 77 -7.61 -5.69 1.28
CA SER A 77 -8.16 -4.72 2.22
C SER A 77 -7.00 -4.05 2.97
N ARG A 78 -6.53 -2.92 2.43
CA ARG A 78 -5.45 -2.12 3.01
C ARG A 78 -5.82 -0.65 2.96
N GLU A 79 -5.92 -0.02 4.11
CA GLU A 79 -6.21 1.41 4.25
C GLU A 79 -4.94 2.16 4.68
N ARG A 80 -4.66 3.26 4.00
CA ARG A 80 -3.54 4.16 4.31
C ARG A 80 -3.98 5.61 4.19
N VAL A 81 -3.44 6.46 5.06
CA VAL A 81 -3.63 7.89 4.96
C VAL A 81 -2.57 8.49 4.07
N PHE A 82 -2.99 9.39 3.19
CA PHE A 82 -2.10 10.12 2.27
C PHE A 82 -2.22 11.61 2.52
N PHE A 83 -1.07 12.26 2.64
CA PHE A 83 -0.93 13.71 2.66
C PHE A 83 -0.36 14.14 1.31
N ILE A 84 -1.01 15.08 0.64
CA ILE A 84 -0.51 15.66 -0.61
C ILE A 84 -0.27 17.14 -0.38
N GLY A 85 0.97 17.57 -0.60
CA GLY A 85 1.38 18.95 -0.47
C GLY A 85 1.86 19.52 -1.81
N ILE A 86 1.44 20.75 -2.14
CA ILE A 86 1.75 21.43 -3.39
C ILE A 86 2.46 22.75 -3.07
N LYS A 87 3.60 23.00 -3.72
CA LYS A 87 4.41 24.20 -3.54
C LYS A 87 3.67 25.44 -4.06
N LYS A 88 3.36 26.40 -3.18
CA LYS A 88 2.58 27.60 -3.51
C LYS A 88 3.20 28.43 -4.64
N SER A 89 4.52 28.59 -4.62
CA SER A 89 5.25 29.39 -5.62
C SER A 89 5.31 28.75 -7.01
N ALA A 90 4.97 27.45 -7.13
CA ALA A 90 4.90 26.75 -8.41
C ALA A 90 3.52 26.80 -9.06
N LEU A 91 2.46 27.08 -8.27
CA LEU A 91 1.08 27.11 -8.74
C LEU A 91 0.80 28.36 -9.59
N ASN A 92 -0.03 28.20 -10.61
CA ASN A 92 -0.65 29.35 -11.29
C ASN A 92 -1.72 29.99 -10.38
N LYS A 93 -2.19 31.20 -10.74
CA LYS A 93 -3.13 31.99 -9.91
C LYS A 93 -4.46 31.28 -9.69
N SER A 94 -5.00 30.63 -10.73
CA SER A 94 -6.29 29.92 -10.68
C SER A 94 -6.22 28.71 -9.76
N ALA A 95 -5.19 27.87 -9.91
CA ALA A 95 -4.97 26.71 -9.06
C ALA A 95 -4.72 27.11 -7.61
N LEU A 96 -3.91 28.17 -7.37
CA LEU A 96 -3.67 28.67 -6.02
C LEU A 96 -4.95 29.14 -5.32
N ALA A 97 -5.84 29.81 -6.06
CA ALA A 97 -7.13 30.26 -5.54
C ALA A 97 -8.06 29.06 -5.26
N GLU A 98 -8.11 28.08 -6.17
CA GLU A 98 -8.97 26.90 -6.03
C GLU A 98 -8.56 26.02 -4.87
N LEU A 99 -7.27 25.71 -4.74
CA LEU A 99 -6.74 24.82 -3.70
C LEU A 99 -6.78 25.41 -2.27
N ARG A 100 -7.12 26.69 -2.13
CA ARG A 100 -7.35 27.35 -0.82
C ARG A 100 -8.80 27.27 -0.35
N LYS A 101 -9.71 26.82 -1.20
CA LYS A 101 -11.13 26.67 -0.82
C LYS A 101 -11.31 25.49 0.13
N GLU A 102 -12.28 25.59 1.00
CA GLU A 102 -12.69 24.49 1.87
C GLU A 102 -13.18 23.27 1.05
N LYS A 103 -13.91 23.53 -0.01
CA LYS A 103 -14.34 22.51 -0.98
C LYS A 103 -13.70 22.78 -2.34
N ILE A 104 -12.75 21.95 -2.68
CA ILE A 104 -12.03 21.97 -3.95
C ILE A 104 -12.88 21.32 -5.03
N LEU A 105 -12.92 21.93 -6.22
CA LEU A 105 -13.54 21.32 -7.40
C LEU A 105 -12.87 19.99 -7.73
N GLU A 106 -13.65 18.99 -8.12
CA GLU A 106 -13.14 17.64 -8.43
C GLU A 106 -12.04 17.69 -9.50
N ALA A 107 -12.17 18.54 -10.53
CA ALA A 107 -11.15 18.71 -11.56
C ALA A 107 -9.77 19.09 -10.98
N TYR A 108 -9.74 19.80 -9.85
CA TYR A 108 -8.51 20.22 -9.16
C TYR A 108 -8.10 19.28 -8.01
N ASN A 109 -8.90 18.27 -7.68
CA ASN A 109 -8.55 17.37 -6.58
C ASN A 109 -7.50 16.35 -7.04
N PRO A 110 -6.29 16.29 -6.43
CA PRO A 110 -5.23 15.37 -6.85
C PRO A 110 -5.37 13.95 -6.27
N TYR A 111 -6.36 13.70 -5.42
CA TYR A 111 -6.65 12.35 -4.94
C TYR A 111 -7.34 11.52 -6.02
N PRO A 112 -6.97 10.24 -6.19
CA PRO A 112 -7.53 9.40 -7.23
C PRO A 112 -8.99 9.08 -6.97
N ILE A 113 -9.76 8.93 -8.06
CA ILE A 113 -11.16 8.51 -8.01
C ILE A 113 -11.22 6.98 -7.97
N PRO A 114 -12.03 6.36 -7.10
CA PRO A 114 -12.21 4.91 -7.07
C PRO A 114 -12.61 4.34 -8.42
N THR A 115 -12.04 3.19 -8.78
CA THR A 115 -12.32 2.45 -10.02
C THR A 115 -13.00 1.11 -9.77
N HIS A 116 -13.04 0.66 -8.51
CA HIS A 116 -13.60 -0.62 -8.09
C HIS A 116 -14.47 -0.44 -6.85
N SER A 117 -15.43 -1.34 -6.67
CA SER A 117 -16.32 -1.37 -5.50
C SER A 117 -16.71 -2.81 -5.15
N TYR A 118 -17.12 -3.01 -3.90
CA TYR A 118 -17.70 -4.28 -3.47
C TYR A 118 -19.10 -4.48 -4.07
N THR A 119 -19.90 -3.40 -4.08
CA THR A 119 -21.21 -3.35 -4.74
C THR A 119 -21.07 -2.52 -6.00
N VAL A 120 -21.38 -3.10 -7.16
CA VAL A 120 -21.38 -2.37 -8.43
C VAL A 120 -22.67 -1.56 -8.53
N GLU A 121 -22.70 -0.45 -7.80
CA GLU A 121 -23.73 0.57 -7.90
C GLU A 121 -23.10 1.81 -8.55
N GLY A 122 -23.21 1.90 -9.86
CA GLY A 122 -22.63 2.99 -10.65
C GLY A 122 -22.08 2.48 -11.98
N GLU A 123 -22.26 3.25 -13.05
CA GLU A 123 -22.01 2.81 -14.43
C GLU A 123 -20.54 2.49 -14.75
N ASP A 124 -19.58 2.97 -13.94
CA ASP A 124 -18.14 2.88 -14.26
C ASP A 124 -17.29 2.09 -13.25
N LEU A 125 -17.89 1.54 -12.18
CA LEU A 125 -17.15 0.79 -11.17
C LEU A 125 -17.04 -0.69 -11.51
N LYS A 126 -15.85 -1.25 -11.34
CA LYS A 126 -15.59 -2.69 -11.46
C LYS A 126 -15.72 -3.38 -10.11
N HIS A 127 -16.02 -4.66 -10.10
CA HIS A 127 -15.93 -5.47 -8.88
C HIS A 127 -14.50 -5.55 -8.38
N PHE A 128 -14.34 -5.68 -7.06
CA PHE A 128 -13.05 -5.98 -6.45
C PHE A 128 -12.40 -7.20 -7.08
N VAL A 129 -11.08 -7.12 -7.31
CA VAL A 129 -10.29 -8.20 -7.87
C VAL A 129 -10.21 -9.34 -6.86
N GLN A 130 -10.62 -10.54 -7.26
CA GLN A 130 -10.66 -11.72 -6.39
C GLN A 130 -9.34 -12.47 -6.41
N LEU A 131 -8.97 -13.08 -5.28
CA LEU A 131 -7.72 -13.82 -5.15
C LEU A 131 -7.64 -15.03 -6.07
N LYS A 132 -8.77 -15.66 -6.44
CA LYS A 132 -8.79 -16.75 -7.42
C LYS A 132 -8.21 -16.33 -8.77
N ASP A 133 -8.45 -15.07 -9.18
CA ASP A 133 -7.97 -14.55 -10.46
C ASP A 133 -6.47 -14.22 -10.40
N VAL A 134 -6.02 -13.72 -9.24
CA VAL A 134 -4.60 -13.40 -8.98
C VAL A 134 -3.73 -14.67 -8.96
N PHE A 135 -4.27 -15.78 -8.44
CA PHE A 135 -3.50 -17.01 -8.24
C PHE A 135 -3.70 -18.04 -9.36
N LYS A 136 -4.49 -17.73 -10.38
CA LYS A 136 -4.92 -18.65 -11.43
C LYS A 136 -3.78 -19.43 -12.11
N HIS A 137 -2.62 -18.82 -12.25
CA HIS A 137 -1.47 -19.37 -12.97
C HIS A 137 -0.28 -19.69 -12.07
N LEU A 138 -0.47 -19.72 -10.76
CA LEU A 138 0.60 -20.05 -9.83
C LEU A 138 0.69 -21.56 -9.59
N ASP A 139 1.88 -22.07 -9.73
CA ASP A 139 2.21 -23.43 -9.31
C ASP A 139 2.29 -23.53 -7.78
N GLU A 140 2.08 -24.76 -7.26
CA GLU A 140 2.40 -25.01 -5.86
C GLU A 140 3.92 -24.87 -5.60
N PRO A 141 4.33 -24.52 -4.36
CA PRO A 141 5.74 -24.25 -4.04
C PRO A 141 6.70 -25.37 -4.41
N GLU A 142 6.23 -26.62 -4.34
CA GLU A 142 7.03 -27.82 -4.62
C GLU A 142 7.40 -27.97 -6.10
N THR A 143 6.56 -27.46 -6.99
CA THR A 143 6.73 -27.56 -8.46
C THR A 143 7.10 -26.23 -9.09
N ALA A 144 7.00 -25.13 -8.36
CA ALA A 144 7.27 -23.81 -8.88
C ALA A 144 8.71 -23.65 -9.38
N LYS A 145 8.87 -22.91 -10.48
CA LYS A 145 10.20 -22.48 -10.97
C LYS A 145 10.63 -21.18 -10.28
N ASP A 146 9.70 -20.29 -10.02
CA ASP A 146 9.92 -19.01 -9.34
C ASP A 146 10.41 -19.24 -7.90
N VAL A 147 11.57 -18.69 -7.57
CA VAL A 147 12.17 -18.80 -6.25
C VAL A 147 11.26 -18.20 -5.18
N SER A 148 10.64 -17.05 -5.44
CA SER A 148 9.73 -16.40 -4.50
C SER A 148 8.46 -17.21 -4.23
N GLN A 149 8.03 -18.07 -5.17
CA GLN A 149 6.89 -18.98 -4.99
C GLN A 149 7.25 -20.23 -4.17
N LYS A 150 8.53 -20.65 -4.14
CA LYS A 150 8.99 -21.80 -3.35
C LYS A 150 8.95 -21.56 -1.85
N PHE A 151 9.05 -20.31 -1.41
CA PHE A 151 9.21 -19.95 -0.01
C PHE A 151 7.93 -19.42 0.63
N TYR A 152 7.57 -20.03 1.76
CA TYR A 152 6.51 -19.58 2.65
C TYR A 152 6.88 -19.79 4.12
N SER A 153 6.24 -19.03 5.02
CA SER A 153 6.43 -19.17 6.45
C SER A 153 5.99 -20.56 6.94
N LYS A 154 6.84 -21.24 7.68
CA LYS A 154 6.57 -22.55 8.28
C LYS A 154 5.94 -22.45 9.68
N ALA A 155 5.57 -21.24 10.13
CA ALA A 155 4.91 -21.06 11.41
C ALA A 155 3.55 -21.76 11.40
N LYS A 156 3.35 -22.62 12.41
CA LYS A 156 2.15 -23.45 12.57
C LYS A 156 0.91 -22.61 12.89
N PHE A 157 -0.25 -23.17 12.64
CA PHE A 157 -1.52 -22.62 13.12
C PHE A 157 -1.57 -22.65 14.64
N MET A 158 -1.93 -21.52 15.25
CA MET A 158 -1.99 -21.35 16.71
C MET A 158 -3.40 -21.02 17.22
N GLY A 159 -4.42 -21.23 16.37
CA GLY A 159 -5.80 -20.89 16.71
C GLY A 159 -6.19 -19.47 16.28
N LYS A 160 -7.48 -19.22 16.21
CA LYS A 160 -8.06 -17.99 15.62
C LYS A 160 -7.89 -16.72 16.48
N HIS A 161 -7.27 -16.83 17.65
CA HIS A 161 -7.08 -15.70 18.58
C HIS A 161 -5.89 -14.81 18.24
N CYS A 162 -5.04 -15.22 17.30
CA CYS A 162 -3.84 -14.49 16.91
C CYS A 162 -3.99 -13.94 15.50
N GLN A 163 -3.29 -12.84 15.22
CA GLN A 163 -3.20 -12.28 13.86
C GLN A 163 -2.50 -13.27 12.91
N GLY A 164 -2.86 -13.22 11.62
CA GLY A 164 -2.28 -14.09 10.60
C GLY A 164 -2.68 -15.57 10.73
N GLN A 165 -3.77 -15.86 11.43
CA GLN A 165 -4.25 -17.23 11.66
C GLN A 165 -5.56 -17.51 10.90
N THR A 166 -5.84 -16.76 9.85
CA THR A 166 -7.01 -16.99 8.99
C THR A 166 -6.62 -17.60 7.65
N GLU A 167 -7.48 -18.44 7.11
CA GLU A 167 -7.42 -18.89 5.74
C GLU A 167 -7.99 -17.79 4.83
N ILE A 168 -7.29 -17.47 3.75
CA ILE A 168 -7.82 -16.52 2.76
C ILE A 168 -9.05 -17.09 2.04
N LYS A 169 -9.92 -16.20 1.58
CA LYS A 169 -11.07 -16.57 0.73
C LYS A 169 -10.74 -16.26 -0.72
N LEU A 170 -10.68 -17.31 -1.56
CA LEU A 170 -10.35 -17.14 -2.98
C LEU A 170 -11.35 -16.29 -3.76
N SER A 171 -12.60 -16.27 -3.33
CA SER A 171 -13.67 -15.44 -3.91
C SER A 171 -13.76 -14.03 -3.33
N SER A 172 -12.73 -13.59 -2.63
CA SER A 172 -12.70 -12.27 -1.99
C SER A 172 -11.32 -11.63 -2.15
N ILE A 173 -11.15 -10.43 -1.56
CA ILE A 173 -9.86 -9.77 -1.40
C ILE A 173 -9.11 -10.32 -0.19
N SER A 174 -7.78 -10.16 -0.17
CA SER A 174 -6.92 -10.53 0.96
C SER A 174 -7.07 -9.57 2.14
N PRO A 175 -6.90 -10.02 3.38
CA PRO A 175 -6.51 -9.15 4.48
C PRO A 175 -5.21 -8.40 4.18
N THR A 176 -4.92 -7.35 4.95
CA THR A 176 -3.68 -6.57 4.81
C THR A 176 -2.44 -7.46 4.96
N ILE A 177 -1.57 -7.48 3.94
CA ILE A 177 -0.23 -8.06 4.04
C ILE A 177 0.61 -7.19 4.97
N ARG A 178 1.11 -7.79 6.05
CA ARG A 178 1.87 -7.09 7.09
C ARG A 178 3.36 -7.27 6.90
N SER A 179 4.13 -6.32 7.43
CA SER A 179 5.61 -6.36 7.42
C SER A 179 6.20 -7.22 8.55
N GLU A 180 5.38 -7.80 9.39
CA GLU A 180 5.80 -8.49 10.59
C GLU A 180 6.26 -9.92 10.33
N HIS A 181 7.11 -10.41 11.26
CA HIS A 181 7.79 -11.71 11.17
C HIS A 181 6.86 -12.91 11.37
N HIS A 182 7.24 -14.02 10.76
CA HIS A 182 7.01 -15.42 11.15
C HIS A 182 5.58 -15.97 11.33
N GLY A 183 4.60 -15.29 11.78
CA GLY A 183 3.30 -15.88 12.09
C GLY A 183 2.14 -15.03 11.63
N ASN A 184 2.44 -13.84 11.12
CA ASN A 184 1.44 -12.85 10.78
C ASN A 184 1.06 -12.83 9.29
N ILE A 185 1.57 -13.78 8.51
CA ILE A 185 1.15 -14.01 7.11
C ILE A 185 -0.02 -14.99 7.12
N GLU A 186 -1.11 -14.63 6.49
CA GLU A 186 -2.32 -15.45 6.43
C GLU A 186 -2.07 -16.82 5.78
N PHE A 187 -2.93 -17.79 6.09
CA PHE A 187 -2.86 -19.10 5.46
C PHE A 187 -3.44 -19.06 4.04
N ARG A 188 -2.70 -19.62 3.09
CA ARG A 188 -3.22 -19.91 1.76
C ARG A 188 -4.33 -20.94 1.85
N ARG A 189 -4.11 -21.98 2.71
CA ARG A 189 -5.09 -22.97 3.12
C ARG A 189 -4.75 -23.53 4.49
N LEU A 190 -5.76 -23.83 5.24
CA LEU A 190 -5.69 -24.61 6.49
C LEU A 190 -5.96 -26.07 6.20
N SER A 191 -5.50 -26.95 7.08
CA SER A 191 -5.93 -28.34 7.09
C SER A 191 -7.40 -28.45 7.53
N LYS A 192 -8.03 -29.59 7.28
CA LYS A 192 -9.41 -29.82 7.72
C LYS A 192 -9.53 -29.75 9.24
N GLU A 193 -8.53 -30.28 9.96
CA GLU A 193 -8.47 -30.26 11.43
C GLU A 193 -8.38 -28.83 11.99
N ASN A 194 -7.73 -27.93 11.25
CA ASN A 194 -7.60 -26.50 11.60
C ASN A 194 -8.74 -25.64 11.03
N GLY A 195 -9.76 -26.25 10.45
CA GLY A 195 -10.95 -25.59 9.95
C GLY A 195 -10.82 -25.02 8.53
N GLY A 196 -9.99 -25.64 7.69
CA GLY A 196 -9.85 -25.30 6.27
C GLY A 196 -11.17 -25.41 5.51
N GLN A 197 -11.43 -24.44 4.65
CA GLN A 197 -12.69 -24.26 3.91
C GLN A 197 -12.53 -24.38 2.38
N ILE A 198 -11.30 -24.45 1.84
CA ILE A 198 -11.08 -24.55 0.40
C ILE A 198 -11.20 -26.03 -0.01
N GLU A 199 -12.43 -26.51 -0.09
CA GLU A 199 -12.73 -27.93 -0.36
C GLU A 199 -12.06 -28.47 -1.63
N SER A 200 -11.97 -27.71 -2.69
CA SER A 200 -11.35 -28.12 -3.95
C SER A 200 -9.86 -28.45 -3.79
N GLU A 201 -9.17 -27.81 -2.87
CA GLU A 201 -7.76 -28.05 -2.56
C GLU A 201 -7.60 -29.16 -1.51
N LEU A 202 -8.46 -29.18 -0.50
CA LEU A 202 -8.51 -30.26 0.49
C LEU A 202 -8.76 -31.63 -0.16
N LYS A 203 -9.69 -31.72 -1.11
CA LYS A 203 -9.98 -32.94 -1.89
C LYS A 203 -8.79 -33.40 -2.74
N LYS A 204 -7.91 -32.49 -3.15
CA LYS A 204 -6.64 -32.82 -3.84
C LYS A 204 -5.51 -33.25 -2.91
N GLY A 205 -5.73 -33.26 -1.60
CA GLY A 205 -4.72 -33.60 -0.61
C GLY A 205 -3.60 -32.57 -0.46
N LEU A 206 -3.84 -31.31 -0.87
CA LEU A 206 -2.83 -30.26 -0.75
C LEU A 206 -2.61 -29.89 0.72
N LYS A 207 -1.35 -29.71 1.08
CA LYS A 207 -0.93 -29.47 2.48
C LYS A 207 -1.31 -28.09 2.97
N GLU A 208 -1.59 -27.98 4.27
CA GLU A 208 -1.70 -26.72 4.97
C GLU A 208 -0.45 -25.87 4.74
N ARG A 209 -0.62 -24.62 4.38
CA ARG A 209 0.48 -23.67 4.23
C ARG A 209 0.03 -22.22 4.29
N ARG A 210 0.96 -21.36 4.64
CA ARG A 210 0.80 -19.91 4.55
C ARG A 210 0.99 -19.42 3.12
N LEU A 211 0.59 -18.18 2.84
CA LEU A 211 0.89 -17.51 1.58
C LEU A 211 2.40 -17.51 1.33
N THR A 212 2.79 -17.75 0.08
CA THR A 212 4.18 -17.62 -0.36
C THR A 212 4.58 -16.15 -0.49
N VAL A 213 5.89 -15.91 -0.63
CA VAL A 213 6.40 -14.56 -0.92
C VAL A 213 5.80 -14.03 -2.22
N ARG A 214 5.72 -14.86 -3.28
CA ARG A 214 5.12 -14.48 -4.56
C ARG A 214 3.64 -14.17 -4.44
N GLU A 215 2.88 -14.99 -3.74
CA GLU A 215 1.45 -14.74 -3.50
C GLU A 215 1.24 -13.40 -2.79
N CYS A 216 2.04 -13.09 -1.76
CA CYS A 216 1.98 -11.79 -1.09
C CYS A 216 2.36 -10.62 -2.02
N ALA A 217 3.36 -10.79 -2.89
CA ALA A 217 3.77 -9.78 -3.85
C ALA A 217 2.67 -9.49 -4.88
N LEU A 218 2.01 -10.52 -5.39
CA LEU A 218 0.90 -10.37 -6.34
C LEU A 218 -0.34 -9.74 -5.69
N ILE A 219 -0.65 -10.08 -4.43
CA ILE A 219 -1.70 -9.41 -3.66
C ILE A 219 -1.40 -7.91 -3.52
N GLN A 220 -0.14 -7.54 -3.36
CA GLN A 220 0.31 -6.14 -3.34
C GLN A 220 0.41 -5.52 -4.74
N THR A 221 0.11 -6.28 -5.80
CA THR A 221 0.19 -5.84 -7.20
C THR A 221 1.60 -5.54 -7.72
N PHE A 222 2.63 -6.15 -7.13
CA PHE A 222 3.96 -6.14 -7.73
C PHE A 222 3.97 -6.94 -9.05
N PRO A 223 4.80 -6.56 -10.02
CA PRO A 223 4.96 -7.33 -11.26
C PRO A 223 5.31 -8.80 -10.98
N PRO A 224 4.77 -9.74 -11.76
CA PRO A 224 4.96 -11.18 -11.52
C PRO A 224 6.41 -11.65 -11.68
N ASP A 225 7.23 -10.89 -12.39
CA ASP A 225 8.67 -11.13 -12.64
C ASP A 225 9.60 -10.40 -11.67
N TYR A 226 9.06 -9.63 -10.70
CA TYR A 226 9.89 -8.92 -9.73
C TYR A 226 10.50 -9.89 -8.71
N ASP A 227 11.84 -9.94 -8.64
CA ASP A 227 12.57 -10.83 -7.76
C ASP A 227 12.63 -10.33 -6.32
N PHE A 228 11.93 -11.03 -5.41
CA PHE A 228 11.96 -10.72 -3.98
C PHE A 228 12.91 -11.61 -3.18
N VAL A 229 12.99 -12.90 -3.51
CA VAL A 229 13.91 -13.83 -2.86
C VAL A 229 15.10 -14.06 -3.76
N ILE A 230 16.29 -13.68 -3.27
CA ILE A 230 17.53 -13.76 -4.06
C ILE A 230 18.51 -14.69 -3.32
N GLU A 231 18.78 -15.85 -3.92
CA GLU A 231 19.78 -16.80 -3.41
C GLU A 231 21.19 -16.37 -3.80
N LYS A 232 22.17 -16.66 -2.93
CA LYS A 232 23.59 -16.44 -3.22
C LYS A 232 24.10 -17.48 -4.23
N LYS A 233 24.64 -17.03 -5.36
CA LYS A 233 25.16 -17.92 -6.42
C LYS A 233 26.24 -18.89 -5.94
N ASN A 234 27.12 -18.46 -5.03
CA ASN A 234 28.26 -19.24 -4.53
C ASN A 234 28.16 -19.52 -3.03
N GLY A 235 26.95 -19.51 -2.45
CA GLY A 235 26.72 -19.73 -1.03
C GLY A 235 26.36 -21.19 -0.72
N LYS A 236 26.36 -21.54 0.57
CA LYS A 236 25.76 -22.80 1.03
C LYS A 236 24.27 -22.79 0.66
N LYS A 237 23.69 -23.97 0.38
CA LYS A 237 22.26 -24.13 0.11
C LYS A 237 21.42 -23.41 1.20
N GLY A 238 20.49 -22.56 0.80
CA GLY A 238 19.69 -21.75 1.71
C GLY A 238 20.36 -20.45 2.19
N SER A 239 21.45 -20.00 1.53
CA SER A 239 22.04 -18.68 1.75
C SER A 239 21.42 -17.65 0.79
N PHE A 240 21.02 -16.51 1.33
CA PHE A 240 20.30 -15.48 0.58
C PHE A 240 21.04 -14.13 0.56
N LEU A 241 20.90 -13.39 -0.51
CA LEU A 241 21.11 -11.94 -0.55
C LEU A 241 19.88 -11.22 0.03
N VAL A 242 18.67 -11.65 -0.40
CA VAL A 242 17.40 -11.24 0.19
C VAL A 242 16.67 -12.50 0.62
N SER A 243 16.51 -12.68 1.91
CA SER A 243 15.82 -13.83 2.48
C SER A 243 14.30 -13.73 2.37
N PRO A 244 13.57 -14.86 2.43
CA PRO A 244 12.10 -14.83 2.47
C PRO A 244 11.51 -13.93 3.55
N SER A 245 12.12 -13.90 4.75
CA SER A 245 11.67 -13.01 5.83
C SER A 245 11.86 -11.54 5.51
N GLN A 246 12.98 -11.18 4.87
CA GLN A 246 13.20 -9.81 4.39
C GLN A 246 12.22 -9.45 3.28
N ALA A 247 11.96 -10.38 2.36
CA ALA A 247 10.99 -10.20 1.29
C ALA A 247 9.58 -9.89 1.81
N TYR A 248 9.06 -10.66 2.76
CA TYR A 248 7.77 -10.36 3.40
C TYR A 248 7.74 -8.97 4.04
N LYS A 249 8.83 -8.58 4.71
CA LYS A 249 8.93 -7.27 5.34
C LYS A 249 8.89 -6.15 4.31
N ILE A 250 9.61 -6.29 3.20
CA ILE A 250 9.63 -5.32 2.10
C ILE A 250 8.24 -5.20 1.49
N ILE A 251 7.61 -6.34 1.14
CA ILE A 251 6.28 -6.37 0.54
C ILE A 251 5.24 -5.74 1.47
N GLY A 252 5.24 -6.10 2.76
CA GLY A 252 4.25 -5.61 3.72
C GLY A 252 4.37 -4.12 4.03
N ASN A 253 5.58 -3.54 3.91
CA ASN A 253 5.81 -2.10 4.10
C ASN A 253 5.49 -1.26 2.86
N ALA A 254 5.40 -1.87 1.69
CA ALA A 254 5.21 -1.13 0.45
C ALA A 254 3.79 -0.55 0.33
N VAL A 255 3.68 0.60 -0.33
CA VAL A 255 2.45 1.03 -0.97
C VAL A 255 2.22 0.12 -2.18
N PRO A 256 1.02 -0.46 -2.36
CA PRO A 256 0.76 -1.29 -3.54
C PRO A 256 1.04 -0.52 -4.84
N PRO A 257 1.85 -1.08 -5.77
CA PRO A 257 2.19 -0.40 -7.03
C PRO A 257 0.99 0.12 -7.81
N LEU A 258 -0.11 -0.63 -7.85
CA LEU A 258 -1.32 -0.18 -8.56
C LEU A 258 -2.00 1.01 -7.87
N LEU A 259 -2.00 1.09 -6.53
CA LEU A 259 -2.49 2.27 -5.82
C LEU A 259 -1.58 3.48 -6.08
N ALA A 260 -0.25 3.27 -6.04
CA ALA A 260 0.72 4.33 -6.37
C ALA A 260 0.57 4.82 -7.81
N TYR A 261 0.29 3.92 -8.76
CA TYR A 261 -0.01 4.28 -10.14
C TYR A 261 -1.25 5.16 -10.26
N ASN A 262 -2.36 4.80 -9.58
CA ASN A 262 -3.59 5.61 -9.61
C ASN A 262 -3.36 7.01 -9.00
N LEU A 263 -2.57 7.12 -7.92
CA LEU A 263 -2.17 8.40 -7.35
C LEU A 263 -1.33 9.23 -8.34
N ALA A 264 -0.30 8.62 -8.93
CA ALA A 264 0.56 9.29 -9.89
C ALA A 264 -0.21 9.73 -11.14
N LYS A 265 -1.10 8.88 -11.66
CA LYS A 265 -1.92 9.18 -12.82
C LYS A 265 -2.86 10.37 -12.55
N ARG A 266 -3.49 10.40 -11.37
CA ARG A 266 -4.34 11.52 -11.00
C ARG A 266 -3.56 12.84 -10.88
N ILE A 267 -2.35 12.79 -10.33
CA ILE A 267 -1.45 13.96 -10.28
C ILE A 267 -1.06 14.42 -11.70
N GLU A 268 -0.78 13.48 -12.61
CA GLU A 268 -0.53 13.79 -14.02
C GLU A 268 -1.74 14.49 -14.66
N ASP A 269 -2.96 14.01 -14.41
CA ASP A 269 -4.19 14.58 -14.96
C ASP A 269 -4.43 16.04 -14.51
N VAL A 270 -4.03 16.39 -13.28
CA VAL A 270 -4.17 17.77 -12.76
C VAL A 270 -2.92 18.63 -12.97
N TRP A 271 -1.83 18.07 -13.50
CA TRP A 271 -0.53 18.73 -13.58
C TRP A 271 -0.58 20.05 -14.35
N ASP A 272 -1.21 20.04 -15.51
CA ASP A 272 -1.32 21.21 -16.36
C ASP A 272 -2.24 22.29 -15.75
N LEU A 273 -3.30 21.86 -15.07
CA LEU A 273 -4.18 22.79 -14.33
C LEU A 273 -3.43 23.53 -13.21
N TYR A 274 -2.39 22.90 -12.63
CA TYR A 274 -1.63 23.50 -11.54
C TYR A 274 -0.48 24.39 -12.03
N PHE A 275 0.26 23.96 -13.04
CA PHE A 275 1.59 24.47 -13.32
C PHE A 275 1.76 25.14 -14.68
N LEU A 276 0.84 24.96 -15.62
CA LEU A 276 0.88 25.76 -16.84
C LEU A 276 0.49 27.21 -16.50
N LYS A 277 1.26 28.16 -17.01
CA LYS A 277 0.87 29.56 -16.96
C LYS A 277 -0.41 29.68 -17.77
N SER A 278 -1.51 30.14 -17.15
CA SER A 278 -2.63 30.66 -17.90
C SER A 278 -2.05 31.70 -18.85
N ASN A 279 -2.27 31.55 -20.16
CA ASN A 279 -1.99 32.62 -21.10
C ASN A 279 -2.97 33.74 -20.73
N ASP A 280 -2.54 34.68 -19.89
CA ASP A 280 -3.20 35.95 -19.63
C ASP A 280 -3.05 36.83 -20.89
N ASN A 281 -3.44 36.33 -22.05
CA ASN A 281 -3.52 37.08 -23.30
C ASN A 281 -4.90 36.87 -23.94
N PHE A 282 -5.93 37.39 -23.28
CA PHE A 282 -7.11 37.92 -23.94
C PHE A 282 -7.51 39.18 -23.14
N SER A 283 -6.83 40.28 -23.46
CA SER A 283 -7.36 41.66 -23.27
C SER A 283 -8.17 42.05 -24.48
#